data_5625202e737143cbbf61c70e4bbdcf36
#
_entry.id   5625202e737143cbbf61c70e4bbdcf36
#
_cell.length_a   1.000
_cell.length_b   1.000
_cell.length_c   1.000
_cell.angle_alpha   90.00
_cell.angle_beta   90.00
_cell.angle_gamma   90.00
#
_symmetry.space_group_name_H-M   'P 1'
#
loop_
_entity.id
_entity.type
_entity.pdbx_description
1 polymer ?
#
loop_
_entity_poly.entity_id
_entity_poly.type
_entity_poly.pdbx_seq_one_letter_code
_entity_poly.pdbx_strand_id
1 'polypeptide(L)'
;RTGVICVLESMGANLSLENIREGEAEPIADIVVESSNLQGVDIAGEIIPKVIDELPVLALAASLASGSTVIRDAAELRVKESDRISATVQGLSRLGVDIEEHEEGMVIRGAQKLVGAPVNSQGDHRIAMTMAIAGLIADGETAIHDAEAAAVSYPTFWDTLASIGV
;
A
#
# COMPACT_ATOMS: atom_id res chain seq x y z
N ARG A 1 11.28 2.78 10.53
CA ARG A 1 9.90 2.64 10.02
C ARG A 1 9.55 1.17 9.81
N THR A 2 9.35 0.41 10.89
CA THR A 2 9.00 -1.03 10.83
C THR A 2 7.50 -1.27 11.05
N GLY A 3 6.69 -0.23 11.17
CA GLY A 3 5.26 -0.34 11.42
C GLY A 3 4.53 -1.15 10.35
N VAL A 4 4.93 -1.06 9.09
CA VAL A 4 4.36 -1.83 7.98
C VAL A 4 4.51 -3.34 8.22
N ILE A 5 5.65 -3.79 8.77
CA ILE A 5 5.89 -5.18 9.12
C ILE A 5 4.88 -5.64 10.17
N CYS A 6 4.73 -4.86 11.26
CA CYS A 6 3.77 -5.18 12.33
C CYS A 6 2.33 -5.30 11.81
N VAL A 7 1.92 -4.40 10.88
CA VAL A 7 0.57 -4.47 10.29
C VAL A 7 0.44 -5.71 9.43
N LEU A 8 1.41 -6.01 8.55
CA LEU A 8 1.36 -7.21 7.71
C LEU A 8 1.36 -8.50 8.56
N GLU A 9 2.15 -8.56 9.65
CA GLU A 9 2.11 -9.67 10.60
C GLU A 9 0.73 -9.81 11.24
N SER A 10 0.10 -8.71 11.66
CA SER A 10 -1.26 -8.74 12.22
C SER A 10 -2.30 -9.20 11.19
N MET A 11 -2.06 -8.96 9.91
CA MET A 11 -2.86 -9.48 8.81
C MET A 11 -2.58 -10.97 8.52
N GLY A 12 -1.61 -11.58 9.20
CA GLY A 12 -1.24 -12.99 9.01
C GLY A 12 -0.26 -13.24 7.87
N ALA A 13 0.51 -12.22 7.47
CA ALA A 13 1.58 -12.41 6.49
C ALA A 13 2.66 -13.33 7.04
N ASN A 14 3.10 -14.27 6.20
CA ASN A 14 4.26 -15.13 6.51
C ASN A 14 5.53 -14.36 6.12
N LEU A 15 6.08 -13.64 7.08
CA LEU A 15 7.31 -12.88 6.92
C LEU A 15 8.24 -13.08 8.13
N SER A 16 9.54 -13.04 7.88
CA SER A 16 10.56 -13.10 8.93
C SER A 16 11.69 -12.11 8.65
N LEU A 17 12.32 -11.66 9.72
CA LEU A 17 13.54 -10.86 9.66
C LEU A 17 14.75 -11.76 9.92
N GLU A 18 15.65 -11.82 8.95
CA GLU A 18 16.86 -12.64 9.01
C GLU A 18 18.11 -11.76 8.98
N ASN A 19 19.25 -12.33 9.37
CA ASN A 19 20.56 -11.66 9.32
C ASN A 19 20.56 -10.27 9.96
N ILE A 20 19.84 -10.13 11.08
CA ILE A 20 19.76 -8.87 11.82
C ILE A 20 21.16 -8.47 12.30
N ARG A 21 21.57 -7.25 11.94
CA ARG A 21 22.86 -6.69 12.29
C ARG A 21 22.66 -5.32 12.95
N GLU A 22 23.39 -5.06 14.03
CA GLU A 22 23.47 -3.72 14.61
C GLU A 22 24.17 -2.81 13.59
N GLY A 23 23.46 -1.78 13.12
CA GLY A 23 24.05 -0.72 12.31
C GLY A 23 24.60 0.40 13.19
N GLU A 24 25.39 1.30 12.62
CA GLU A 24 25.90 2.47 13.36
C GLU A 24 24.80 3.43 13.82
N ALA A 25 23.67 3.47 13.11
CA ALA A 25 22.52 4.31 13.40
C ALA A 25 21.22 3.51 13.56
N GLU A 26 20.96 2.56 12.66
CA GLU A 26 19.75 1.75 12.66
C GLU A 26 20.08 0.28 12.37
N PRO A 27 19.30 -0.68 12.89
CA PRO A 27 19.48 -2.09 12.56
C PRO A 27 19.20 -2.34 11.07
N ILE A 28 19.94 -3.29 10.51
CA ILE A 28 19.77 -3.77 9.13
C ILE A 28 19.37 -5.24 9.19
N ALA A 29 18.40 -5.64 8.39
CA ALA A 29 17.96 -7.03 8.30
C ALA A 29 17.55 -7.38 6.85
N ASP A 30 17.57 -8.66 6.55
CA ASP A 30 16.94 -9.22 5.37
C ASP A 30 15.47 -9.53 5.72
N ILE A 31 14.54 -9.23 4.80
CA ILE A 31 13.13 -9.53 4.97
C ILE A 31 12.78 -10.69 4.04
N VAL A 32 12.39 -11.82 4.61
CA VAL A 32 11.90 -12.98 3.86
C VAL A 32 10.39 -12.97 3.90
N VAL A 33 9.74 -13.03 2.74
CA VAL A 33 8.29 -13.01 2.60
C VAL A 33 7.84 -14.20 1.78
N GLU A 34 6.88 -14.96 2.30
CA GLU A 34 6.24 -16.05 1.59
C GLU A 34 4.76 -15.75 1.33
N SER A 35 4.21 -16.37 0.29
CA SER A 35 2.79 -16.21 -0.06
C SER A 35 1.89 -16.56 1.13
N SER A 36 0.90 -15.76 1.40
CA SER A 36 0.06 -15.85 2.60
C SER A 36 -1.40 -15.51 2.29
N ASN A 37 -2.30 -16.05 3.09
CA ASN A 37 -3.71 -15.70 3.07
C ASN A 37 -3.97 -14.59 4.12
N LEU A 38 -3.93 -13.35 3.71
CA LEU A 38 -4.13 -12.22 4.60
C LEU A 38 -5.56 -12.14 5.14
N GLN A 39 -5.69 -11.60 6.34
CA GLN A 39 -6.97 -11.34 7.02
C GLN A 39 -7.13 -9.83 7.23
N GLY A 40 -8.37 -9.36 7.17
CA GLY A 40 -8.70 -7.99 7.48
C GLY A 40 -8.43 -7.67 8.96
N VAL A 41 -7.99 -6.44 9.23
CA VAL A 41 -7.62 -5.96 10.58
C VAL A 41 -8.05 -4.52 10.79
N ASP A 42 -8.08 -4.07 12.05
CA ASP A 42 -8.20 -2.67 12.40
C ASP A 42 -6.81 -2.03 12.49
N ILE A 43 -6.60 -0.94 11.74
CA ILE A 43 -5.36 -0.14 11.74
C ILE A 43 -5.72 1.24 12.31
N ALA A 44 -5.40 1.50 13.57
CA ALA A 44 -5.80 2.71 14.28
C ALA A 44 -4.86 3.06 15.44
N GLY A 45 -4.97 4.30 15.95
CA GLY A 45 -4.26 4.73 17.14
C GLY A 45 -2.75 4.83 16.97
N GLU A 46 -1.98 4.31 17.91
CA GLU A 46 -0.52 4.49 18.00
C GLU A 46 0.29 3.90 16.83
N ILE A 47 -0.30 3.02 16.02
CA ILE A 47 0.38 2.47 14.84
C ILE A 47 0.33 3.47 13.67
N ILE A 48 -0.68 4.33 13.58
CA ILE A 48 -0.88 5.24 12.44
C ILE A 48 0.35 6.11 12.15
N PRO A 49 0.95 6.83 13.10
CA PRO A 49 2.15 7.62 12.81
C PRO A 49 3.34 6.79 12.29
N LYS A 50 3.38 5.49 12.62
CA LYS A 50 4.46 4.57 12.23
C LYS A 50 4.28 4.00 10.82
N VAL A 51 3.07 4.11 10.26
CA VAL A 51 2.69 3.55 8.95
C VAL A 51 1.99 4.55 8.05
N ILE A 52 1.91 5.82 8.44
CA ILE A 52 1.12 6.84 7.76
C ILE A 52 1.42 6.90 6.26
N ASP A 53 2.68 6.79 5.90
CA ASP A 53 3.13 6.86 4.52
C ASP A 53 2.93 5.54 3.76
N GLU A 54 2.77 4.42 4.44
CA GLU A 54 2.54 3.08 3.88
C GLU A 54 1.05 2.71 3.83
N LEU A 55 0.14 3.54 4.38
CA LEU A 55 -1.30 3.25 4.37
C LEU A 55 -1.89 3.03 2.97
N PRO A 56 -1.47 3.73 1.90
CA PRO A 56 -1.99 3.42 0.56
C PRO A 56 -1.69 1.98 0.10
N VAL A 57 -0.46 1.51 0.28
CA VAL A 57 -0.10 0.12 -0.11
C VAL A 57 -0.66 -0.91 0.86
N LEU A 58 -0.86 -0.57 2.13
CA LEU A 58 -1.57 -1.44 3.08
C LEU A 58 -3.06 -1.56 2.72
N ALA A 59 -3.70 -0.51 2.21
CA ALA A 59 -5.06 -0.58 1.69
C ALA A 59 -5.15 -1.51 0.46
N LEU A 60 -4.13 -1.53 -0.40
CA LEU A 60 -4.03 -2.51 -1.48
C LEU A 60 -3.91 -3.94 -0.93
N ALA A 61 -3.04 -4.19 0.05
CA ALA A 61 -2.93 -5.50 0.69
C ALA A 61 -4.27 -5.93 1.33
N ALA A 62 -4.96 -4.99 1.97
CA ALA A 62 -6.27 -5.20 2.57
C ALA A 62 -7.35 -5.58 1.53
N SER A 63 -7.26 -5.07 0.30
CA SER A 63 -8.21 -5.41 -0.77
C SER A 63 -8.14 -6.89 -1.17
N LEU A 64 -7.02 -7.54 -0.93
CA LEU A 64 -6.78 -8.96 -1.22
C LEU A 64 -7.00 -9.86 0.02
N ALA A 65 -7.09 -9.28 1.21
CA ALA A 65 -7.28 -10.01 2.46
C ALA A 65 -8.70 -10.57 2.58
N SER A 66 -8.89 -11.61 3.37
CA SER A 66 -10.23 -12.08 3.71
C SER A 66 -10.85 -11.20 4.80
N GLY A 67 -12.12 -10.84 4.66
CA GLY A 67 -12.83 -9.98 5.61
C GLY A 67 -12.64 -8.48 5.31
N SER A 68 -12.81 -7.64 6.30
CA SER A 68 -12.73 -6.18 6.15
C SER A 68 -11.59 -5.60 6.96
N THR A 69 -10.90 -4.62 6.38
CA THR A 69 -9.91 -3.79 7.08
C THR A 69 -10.49 -2.40 7.29
N VAL A 70 -10.33 -1.88 8.50
CA VAL A 70 -10.73 -0.52 8.86
C VAL A 70 -9.49 0.29 9.19
N ILE A 71 -9.27 1.39 8.48
CA ILE A 71 -8.22 2.36 8.76
C ILE A 71 -8.87 3.59 9.37
N ARG A 72 -8.39 4.01 10.56
CA ARG A 72 -8.91 5.17 11.31
C ARG A 72 -7.77 6.03 11.84
N ASP A 73 -8.09 7.20 12.35
CA ASP A 73 -7.15 8.15 12.97
C ASP A 73 -6.05 8.62 12.00
N ALA A 74 -6.33 8.55 10.68
CA ALA A 74 -5.37 8.86 9.61
C ALA A 74 -5.66 10.21 8.92
N ALA A 75 -6.29 11.17 9.60
CA ALA A 75 -6.64 12.48 9.05
C ALA A 75 -5.43 13.23 8.43
N GLU A 76 -4.22 13.00 8.94
CA GLU A 76 -2.98 13.58 8.40
C GLU A 76 -2.74 13.22 6.92
N LEU A 77 -3.28 12.11 6.43
CA LEU A 77 -3.18 11.74 5.01
C LEU A 77 -3.84 12.75 4.07
N ARG A 78 -4.81 13.53 4.55
CA ARG A 78 -5.54 14.50 3.72
C ARG A 78 -4.72 15.74 3.39
N VAL A 79 -3.64 15.99 4.13
CA VAL A 79 -2.79 17.18 3.99
C VAL A 79 -1.35 16.84 3.56
N LYS A 80 -1.17 15.64 2.95
CA LYS A 80 0.10 15.24 2.34
C LYS A 80 0.25 15.85 0.94
N GLU A 81 1.09 15.28 0.07
CA GLU A 81 1.31 15.73 -1.32
C GLU A 81 0.00 15.74 -2.15
N SER A 82 -0.92 14.87 -1.80
CA SER A 82 -2.31 14.85 -2.24
C SER A 82 -3.22 14.55 -1.05
N ASP A 83 -4.53 14.62 -1.21
CA ASP A 83 -5.46 13.94 -0.29
C ASP A 83 -5.33 12.43 -0.49
N ARG A 84 -4.38 11.80 0.24
CA ARG A 84 -4.05 10.38 0.08
C ARG A 84 -5.21 9.45 0.43
N ILE A 85 -6.13 9.85 1.31
CA ILE A 85 -7.33 9.05 1.57
C ILE A 85 -8.17 8.99 0.30
N SER A 86 -8.54 10.15 -0.24
CA SER A 86 -9.36 10.24 -1.44
C SER A 86 -8.67 9.62 -2.67
N ALA A 87 -7.37 9.89 -2.86
CA ALA A 87 -6.60 9.34 -3.98
C ALA A 87 -6.50 7.79 -3.93
N THR A 88 -6.29 7.22 -2.74
CA THR A 88 -6.26 5.75 -2.54
C THR A 88 -7.63 5.15 -2.84
N VAL A 89 -8.70 5.71 -2.27
CA VAL A 89 -10.07 5.23 -2.49
C VAL A 89 -10.44 5.30 -3.97
N GLN A 90 -10.20 6.43 -4.63
CA GLN A 90 -10.49 6.59 -6.05
C GLN A 90 -9.70 5.61 -6.93
N GLY A 91 -8.40 5.48 -6.67
CA GLY A 91 -7.54 4.57 -7.44
C GLY A 91 -7.97 3.11 -7.30
N LEU A 92 -8.12 2.62 -6.08
CA LEU A 92 -8.50 1.23 -5.82
C LEU A 92 -9.93 0.92 -6.26
N SER A 93 -10.89 1.86 -6.08
CA SER A 93 -12.26 1.69 -6.57
C SER A 93 -12.31 1.52 -8.10
N ARG A 94 -11.46 2.24 -8.85
CA ARG A 94 -11.38 2.07 -10.31
C ARG A 94 -10.88 0.68 -10.71
N LEU A 95 -10.05 0.07 -9.89
CA LEU A 95 -9.58 -1.30 -10.07
C LEU A 95 -10.58 -2.35 -9.54
N GLY A 96 -11.78 -1.93 -9.12
CA GLY A 96 -12.87 -2.81 -8.70
C GLY A 96 -12.90 -3.15 -7.21
N VAL A 97 -12.08 -2.48 -6.38
CA VAL A 97 -12.09 -2.70 -4.93
C VAL A 97 -13.34 -2.08 -4.29
N ASP A 98 -14.01 -2.84 -3.43
CA ASP A 98 -15.06 -2.32 -2.55
C ASP A 98 -14.42 -1.60 -1.37
N ILE A 99 -14.29 -0.30 -1.50
CA ILE A 99 -13.63 0.59 -0.53
C ILE A 99 -14.49 1.82 -0.28
N GLU A 100 -14.63 2.21 0.98
CA GLU A 100 -15.44 3.33 1.42
C GLU A 100 -14.56 4.39 2.08
N GLU A 101 -14.71 5.63 1.64
CA GLU A 101 -13.99 6.78 2.18
C GLU A 101 -14.66 7.28 3.47
N HIS A 102 -13.85 7.54 4.50
CA HIS A 102 -14.24 8.20 5.74
C HIS A 102 -13.40 9.46 5.98
N GLU A 103 -13.84 10.34 6.85
CA GLU A 103 -13.17 11.61 7.15
C GLU A 103 -11.71 11.40 7.56
N GLU A 104 -11.43 10.43 8.42
CA GLU A 104 -10.10 10.13 8.97
C GLU A 104 -9.57 8.76 8.56
N GLY A 105 -10.03 8.22 7.41
CA GLY A 105 -9.57 6.91 6.97
C GLY A 105 -10.44 6.27 5.92
N MET A 106 -10.51 4.93 5.92
CA MET A 106 -11.26 4.17 4.93
C MET A 106 -11.62 2.78 5.45
N VAL A 107 -12.64 2.18 4.86
CA VAL A 107 -13.02 0.78 5.07
C VAL A 107 -12.84 0.02 3.76
N ILE A 108 -12.06 -1.05 3.79
CA ILE A 108 -11.78 -1.90 2.64
C ILE A 108 -12.42 -3.27 2.88
N ARG A 109 -13.30 -3.70 1.98
CA ARG A 109 -13.86 -5.06 1.98
C ARG A 109 -13.01 -5.92 1.07
N GLY A 110 -12.28 -6.86 1.66
CA GLY A 110 -11.26 -7.64 0.99
C GLY A 110 -11.78 -8.79 0.14
N ALA A 111 -10.88 -9.70 -0.24
CA ALA A 111 -11.12 -10.82 -1.15
C ALA A 111 -11.58 -10.38 -2.55
N GLN A 112 -11.10 -9.22 -3.01
CA GLN A 112 -11.45 -8.67 -4.31
C GLN A 112 -10.53 -9.19 -5.41
N LYS A 113 -11.11 -9.27 -6.62
CA LYS A 113 -10.36 -9.50 -7.85
C LYS A 113 -10.16 -8.15 -8.54
N LEU A 114 -8.90 -7.72 -8.64
CA LEU A 114 -8.61 -6.45 -9.27
C LEU A 114 -8.71 -6.58 -10.79
N VAL A 115 -9.25 -5.53 -11.42
CA VAL A 115 -9.38 -5.42 -12.87
C VAL A 115 -8.66 -4.17 -13.33
N GLY A 116 -7.81 -4.32 -14.34
CA GLY A 116 -7.03 -3.22 -14.90
C GLY A 116 -7.91 -2.08 -15.41
N ALA A 117 -7.52 -0.85 -15.08
CA ALA A 117 -8.24 0.36 -15.48
C ALA A 117 -7.30 1.57 -15.50
N PRO A 118 -7.67 2.67 -16.17
CA PRO A 118 -6.98 3.94 -16.04
C PRO A 118 -7.14 4.51 -14.63
N VAL A 119 -6.02 4.82 -13.98
CA VAL A 119 -5.93 5.44 -12.64
C VAL A 119 -5.08 6.70 -12.69
N ASN A 120 -5.20 7.56 -11.69
CA ASN A 120 -4.43 8.80 -11.60
C ASN A 120 -3.70 8.86 -10.25
N SER A 121 -2.40 9.14 -10.27
CA SER A 121 -1.59 9.30 -9.07
C SER A 121 -1.82 10.64 -8.35
N GLN A 122 -2.47 11.58 -9.01
CA GLN A 122 -2.67 12.96 -8.54
C GLN A 122 -1.33 13.66 -8.20
N GLY A 123 -0.26 13.30 -8.92
CA GLY A 123 1.09 13.83 -8.68
C GLY A 123 1.76 13.30 -7.40
N ASP A 124 1.15 12.35 -6.71
CA ASP A 124 1.69 11.76 -5.48
C ASP A 124 2.47 10.47 -5.78
N HIS A 125 3.76 10.49 -5.39
CA HIS A 125 4.67 9.36 -5.63
C HIS A 125 4.23 8.05 -4.97
N ARG A 126 3.61 8.12 -3.77
CA ARG A 126 3.15 6.92 -3.06
C ARG A 126 1.92 6.32 -3.70
N ILE A 127 1.02 7.17 -4.21
CA ILE A 127 -0.14 6.72 -4.98
C ILE A 127 0.31 6.11 -6.31
N ALA A 128 1.25 6.77 -7.04
CA ALA A 128 1.80 6.23 -8.28
C ALA A 128 2.38 4.81 -8.08
N MET A 129 3.23 4.63 -7.06
CA MET A 129 3.83 3.34 -6.75
C MET A 129 2.81 2.30 -6.27
N THR A 130 1.82 2.71 -5.46
CA THR A 130 0.74 1.81 -5.01
C THR A 130 -0.08 1.30 -6.21
N MET A 131 -0.45 2.20 -7.13
CA MET A 131 -1.21 1.82 -8.33
C MET A 131 -0.39 0.95 -9.30
N ALA A 132 0.94 1.14 -9.34
CA ALA A 132 1.83 0.26 -10.10
C ALA A 132 1.79 -1.18 -9.54
N ILE A 133 1.94 -1.35 -8.23
CA ILE A 133 1.85 -2.67 -7.61
C ILE A 133 0.46 -3.28 -7.79
N ALA A 134 -0.61 -2.46 -7.68
CA ALA A 134 -1.97 -2.92 -7.96
C ALA A 134 -2.14 -3.40 -9.39
N GLY A 135 -1.53 -2.71 -10.36
CA GLY A 135 -1.55 -3.09 -11.77
C GLY A 135 -0.87 -4.41 -12.08
N LEU A 136 0.15 -4.81 -11.30
CA LEU A 136 0.83 -6.10 -11.47
C LEU A 136 -0.06 -7.31 -11.14
N ILE A 137 -1.04 -7.11 -10.28
CA ILE A 137 -1.93 -8.19 -9.79
C ILE A 137 -3.34 -8.08 -10.34
N ALA A 138 -3.65 -7.02 -11.09
CA ALA A 138 -4.94 -6.81 -11.74
C ALA A 138 -5.03 -7.59 -13.05
N ASP A 139 -6.22 -8.11 -13.36
CA ASP A 139 -6.49 -8.70 -14.66
C ASP A 139 -6.63 -7.60 -15.73
N GLY A 140 -5.84 -7.66 -16.78
CA GLY A 140 -5.87 -6.70 -17.89
C GLY A 140 -4.85 -5.57 -17.73
N GLU A 141 -5.04 -4.48 -18.43
CA GLU A 141 -4.11 -3.36 -18.49
C GLU A 141 -4.46 -2.27 -17.49
N THR A 142 -3.48 -1.78 -16.75
CA THR A 142 -3.61 -0.61 -15.87
C THR A 142 -2.74 0.54 -16.41
N ALA A 143 -3.39 1.64 -16.79
CA ALA A 143 -2.69 2.85 -17.21
C ALA A 143 -2.66 3.85 -16.06
N ILE A 144 -1.47 4.33 -15.70
CA ILE A 144 -1.28 5.26 -14.59
C ILE A 144 -0.95 6.65 -15.13
N HIS A 145 -1.85 7.62 -14.92
CA HIS A 145 -1.59 9.02 -15.22
C HIS A 145 -0.68 9.63 -14.15
N ASP A 146 0.20 10.54 -14.56
CA ASP A 146 1.23 11.19 -13.74
C ASP A 146 2.17 10.17 -13.06
N ALA A 147 2.50 9.08 -13.76
CA ALA A 147 3.34 8.00 -13.26
C ALA A 147 4.77 8.43 -12.91
N GLU A 148 5.27 9.51 -13.53
CA GLU A 148 6.56 10.14 -13.26
C GLU A 148 6.68 10.67 -11.82
N ALA A 149 5.57 10.90 -11.11
CA ALA A 149 5.59 11.28 -9.71
C ALA A 149 6.38 10.31 -8.82
N ALA A 150 6.45 9.01 -9.17
CA ALA A 150 7.24 8.02 -8.45
C ALA A 150 8.72 8.44 -8.32
N ALA A 151 9.28 9.15 -9.31
CA ALA A 151 10.67 9.57 -9.32
C ALA A 151 11.03 10.60 -8.23
N VAL A 152 10.03 11.26 -7.61
CA VAL A 152 10.24 12.23 -6.53
C VAL A 152 10.95 11.58 -5.33
N SER A 153 10.58 10.36 -4.97
CA SER A 153 11.17 9.64 -3.83
C SER A 153 11.95 8.39 -4.23
N TYR A 154 11.67 7.83 -5.39
CA TYR A 154 12.33 6.63 -5.91
C TYR A 154 12.61 6.76 -7.40
N PRO A 155 13.67 7.48 -7.81
CA PRO A 155 13.96 7.81 -9.21
C PRO A 155 14.07 6.57 -10.14
N THR A 156 14.52 5.44 -9.61
CA THR A 156 14.69 4.18 -10.36
C THR A 156 13.54 3.18 -10.16
N PHE A 157 12.39 3.62 -9.65
CA PHE A 157 11.27 2.73 -9.33
C PHE A 157 10.85 1.86 -10.53
N TRP A 158 10.65 2.47 -11.70
CA TRP A 158 10.19 1.77 -12.89
C TRP A 158 11.24 0.79 -13.42
N ASP A 159 12.52 1.19 -13.39
CA ASP A 159 13.63 0.30 -13.78
C ASP A 159 13.75 -0.89 -12.82
N THR A 160 13.58 -0.63 -11.52
CA THR A 160 13.57 -1.68 -10.50
C THR A 160 12.41 -2.64 -10.72
N LEU A 161 11.20 -2.13 -10.96
CA LEU A 161 10.02 -2.94 -11.21
C LEU A 161 10.21 -3.84 -12.45
N ALA A 162 10.72 -3.28 -13.55
CA ALA A 162 11.03 -4.03 -14.75
C ALA A 162 12.12 -5.09 -14.52
N SER A 163 13.10 -4.83 -13.64
CA SER A 163 14.22 -5.76 -13.37
C SER A 163 13.81 -7.00 -12.58
N ILE A 164 12.72 -6.96 -11.83
CA ILE A 164 12.20 -8.12 -11.09
C ILE A 164 11.28 -9.01 -11.92
N GLY A 165 11.20 -8.77 -13.24
CA GLY A 165 10.58 -9.68 -14.21
C GLY A 165 9.07 -9.60 -14.27
N VAL A 166 8.52 -8.41 -14.07
CA VAL A 166 7.08 -8.14 -14.13
C VAL A 166 6.76 -7.26 -15.32
#